data_110ad9d4909949483da43a352092c6e6
#
_entry.id   110ad9d4909949483da43a352092c6e6
#
_cell.length_a   1.000
_cell.length_b   1.000
_cell.length_c   1.000
_cell.angle_alpha   90.00
_cell.angle_beta   90.00
_cell.angle_gamma   90.00
#
_symmetry.space_group_name_H-M   'P 1'
#
loop_
_entity.id
_entity.type
_entity.pdbx_description
1 polymer ?
#
loop_
_entity_poly.entity_id
_entity_poly.type
_entity_poly.pdbx_seq_one_letter_code
_entity_poly.pdbx_strand_id
1 'polypeptide(L)'
;MRIHDVRTRRSADDFPRGEHLAWKIAEVAADPVAVPADVEAMVINRIIDNAAVSAASAVRRPVAVARTQAQAHPTSSGGGKVFGIEGDYSPEWAAWANGVAVRELDFHDTFLAAEYSHPGDNIPPMVAVAQHLGIGGADLIRGITTGYEVQIDLVKGICLHEHKIDHVAHLGPSVAAGLGTMLGLDTATIYQAIGQALHLTTSTRQSRKGLISSWKAYAPAWAGKVAIEAVDRAMRGEGAPAPIWEGEDGVIAWLLSGPEHTYRVPLPEPGEPKRAILDSYTKEHSAEYQSQALIDLARRMRASIGDLDQVATIVLHTSHHTHYVIGTGSGDPQKFDPDASRETLDHSVMYIFAVALQDGTWHHERSYAPERAHRADTIKLWRKVSTVEDPEWTRRYHSSDPAEKAFGARAEVTLKNGEVIVDEIAVADAHPLGARPFERKQYIGKFTELAEGVVSDTEQRRFLSAVEALSGLRAGALGALNIAVGPLVLDTAPTIPPGIF
;
A
#
# COMPACT_ATOMS: atom_id res chain seq x y z
N MET A 1 -6.01 -17.50 15.98
CA MET A 1 -4.66 -17.25 15.34
C MET A 1 -3.65 -18.26 15.88
N ARG A 2 -2.98 -18.99 15.00
CA ARG A 2 -1.89 -19.93 15.32
C ARG A 2 -0.57 -19.39 14.82
N ILE A 3 0.48 -19.48 15.65
CA ILE A 3 1.83 -19.09 15.24
C ILE A 3 2.52 -20.31 14.61
N HIS A 4 3.06 -20.11 13.42
CA HIS A 4 3.85 -21.09 12.68
C HIS A 4 5.32 -20.73 12.74
N ASP A 5 6.16 -21.65 13.24
CA ASP A 5 7.61 -21.52 13.22
C ASP A 5 8.13 -21.96 11.84
N VAL A 6 8.68 -21.02 11.11
CA VAL A 6 9.12 -21.19 9.71
C VAL A 6 10.64 -21.03 9.66
N ARG A 7 11.35 -22.08 9.23
CA ARG A 7 12.81 -22.11 9.15
C ARG A 7 13.29 -22.96 7.99
N THR A 8 14.54 -22.81 7.62
CA THR A 8 15.16 -23.63 6.57
C THR A 8 15.13 -25.12 6.89
N ARG A 9 14.94 -25.93 5.87
CA ARG A 9 14.97 -27.39 5.88
C ARG A 9 15.90 -27.88 4.76
N ARG A 10 16.70 -28.90 5.03
CA ARG A 10 17.53 -29.50 4.01
C ARG A 10 16.69 -30.42 3.13
N SER A 11 17.07 -30.62 1.88
CA SER A 11 16.38 -31.52 0.96
C SER A 11 16.34 -32.98 1.45
N ALA A 12 17.26 -33.35 2.34
CA ALA A 12 17.30 -34.67 2.96
C ALA A 12 16.39 -34.83 4.20
N ASP A 13 15.82 -33.73 4.71
CA ASP A 13 14.94 -33.76 5.87
C ASP A 13 13.55 -34.26 5.43
N ASP A 14 12.91 -35.06 6.33
CA ASP A 14 11.50 -35.39 6.16
C ASP A 14 10.66 -34.17 6.51
N PHE A 15 10.22 -33.42 5.49
CA PHE A 15 9.43 -32.21 5.62
C PHE A 15 8.18 -32.30 4.75
N PRO A 16 7.06 -32.82 5.30
CA PRO A 16 5.83 -33.00 4.57
C PRO A 16 5.26 -31.67 4.03
N ARG A 17 4.70 -31.70 2.82
CA ARG A 17 4.07 -30.53 2.18
C ARG A 17 3.09 -29.80 3.09
N GLY A 18 2.32 -30.52 3.91
CA GLY A 18 1.38 -29.95 4.85
C GLY A 18 2.01 -29.09 5.96
N GLU A 19 3.34 -29.11 6.13
CA GLU A 19 4.07 -28.26 7.06
C GLU A 19 4.67 -27.01 6.42
N HIS A 20 4.67 -26.90 5.07
CA HIS A 20 5.19 -25.73 4.37
C HIS A 20 4.33 -24.50 4.68
N LEU A 21 4.94 -23.33 4.86
CA LEU A 21 4.21 -22.07 5.06
C LEU A 21 3.26 -21.80 3.90
N ALA A 22 3.70 -22.02 2.65
CA ALA A 22 2.85 -21.87 1.47
C ALA A 22 1.59 -22.76 1.54
N TRP A 23 1.71 -23.98 2.09
CA TRP A 23 0.56 -24.86 2.27
C TRP A 23 -0.39 -24.36 3.36
N LYS A 24 0.16 -23.87 4.48
CA LYS A 24 -0.63 -23.28 5.56
C LYS A 24 -1.40 -22.05 5.10
N ILE A 25 -0.78 -21.19 4.30
CA ILE A 25 -1.46 -20.05 3.66
C ILE A 25 -2.56 -20.55 2.70
N ALA A 26 -2.29 -21.60 1.93
CA ALA A 26 -3.29 -22.17 1.01
C ALA A 26 -4.48 -22.80 1.77
N GLU A 27 -4.26 -23.42 2.93
CA GLU A 27 -5.34 -23.91 3.82
C GLU A 27 -6.21 -22.75 4.30
N VAL A 28 -5.63 -21.62 4.73
CA VAL A 28 -6.36 -20.41 5.12
C VAL A 28 -7.16 -19.84 3.94
N ALA A 29 -6.56 -19.82 2.73
CA ALA A 29 -7.23 -19.32 1.54
C ALA A 29 -8.40 -20.20 1.10
N ALA A 30 -8.27 -21.51 1.18
CA ALA A 30 -9.31 -22.48 0.82
C ALA A 30 -10.42 -22.60 1.88
N ASP A 31 -10.20 -22.08 3.10
CA ASP A 31 -11.19 -22.16 4.17
C ASP A 31 -12.43 -21.30 3.85
N PRO A 32 -13.65 -21.90 3.77
CA PRO A 32 -14.87 -21.22 3.33
C PRO A 32 -15.54 -20.38 4.44
N VAL A 33 -14.79 -19.82 5.36
CA VAL A 33 -15.31 -19.00 6.46
C VAL A 33 -16.05 -17.78 5.92
N ALA A 34 -17.21 -17.49 6.51
CA ALA A 34 -18.01 -16.32 6.17
C ALA A 34 -17.28 -15.02 6.54
N VAL A 35 -17.41 -14.00 5.70
CA VAL A 35 -16.87 -12.66 5.96
C VAL A 35 -17.77 -11.94 6.96
N PRO A 36 -17.24 -11.43 8.09
CA PRO A 36 -18.01 -10.62 9.04
C PRO A 36 -18.49 -9.30 8.41
N ALA A 37 -19.62 -8.77 8.88
CA ALA A 37 -20.20 -7.55 8.30
C ALA A 37 -19.32 -6.30 8.42
N ASP A 38 -18.55 -6.18 9.48
CA ASP A 38 -17.58 -5.08 9.66
C ASP A 38 -16.37 -5.20 8.72
N VAL A 39 -15.95 -6.43 8.42
CA VAL A 39 -14.91 -6.71 7.41
C VAL A 39 -15.43 -6.38 6.00
N GLU A 40 -16.67 -6.80 5.66
CA GLU A 40 -17.33 -6.43 4.40
C GLU A 40 -17.40 -4.90 4.25
N ALA A 41 -17.84 -4.20 5.29
CA ALA A 41 -17.89 -2.75 5.30
C ALA A 41 -16.52 -2.11 5.07
N MET A 42 -15.45 -2.70 5.62
CA MET A 42 -14.09 -2.22 5.40
C MET A 42 -13.59 -2.52 3.99
N VAL A 43 -13.89 -3.67 3.39
CA VAL A 43 -13.59 -3.94 1.98
C VAL A 43 -14.19 -2.87 1.07
N ILE A 44 -15.46 -2.51 1.30
CA ILE A 44 -16.11 -1.41 0.55
C ILE A 44 -15.36 -0.09 0.74
N ASN A 45 -14.97 0.25 1.97
CA ASN A 45 -14.18 1.46 2.25
C ASN A 45 -12.85 1.47 1.50
N ARG A 46 -12.14 0.34 1.44
CA ARG A 46 -10.86 0.22 0.73
C ARG A 46 -11.00 0.34 -0.78
N ILE A 47 -12.10 -0.16 -1.36
CA ILE A 47 -12.40 0.03 -2.79
C ILE A 47 -12.68 1.52 -3.08
N ILE A 48 -13.42 2.22 -2.21
CA ILE A 48 -13.65 3.67 -2.34
C ILE A 48 -12.32 4.43 -2.25
N ASP A 49 -11.45 4.06 -1.32
CA ASP A 49 -10.12 4.68 -1.14
C ASP A 49 -9.23 4.49 -2.38
N ASN A 50 -9.15 3.27 -2.91
CA ASN A 50 -8.42 2.98 -4.14
C ASN A 50 -8.94 3.80 -5.34
N ALA A 51 -10.26 3.91 -5.46
CA ALA A 51 -10.90 4.70 -6.50
C ALA A 51 -10.58 6.19 -6.37
N ALA A 52 -10.57 6.72 -5.13
CA ALA A 52 -10.20 8.10 -4.84
C ALA A 52 -8.78 8.43 -5.32
N VAL A 53 -7.81 7.58 -4.96
CA VAL A 53 -6.40 7.78 -5.36
C VAL A 53 -6.20 7.60 -6.85
N SER A 54 -6.91 6.67 -7.47
CA SER A 54 -6.87 6.45 -8.92
C SER A 54 -7.42 7.66 -9.69
N ALA A 55 -8.48 8.31 -9.21
CA ALA A 55 -8.99 9.54 -9.80
C ALA A 55 -7.95 10.67 -9.71
N ALA A 56 -7.37 10.90 -8.53
CA ALA A 56 -6.35 11.93 -8.33
C ALA A 56 -5.07 11.70 -9.15
N SER A 57 -4.74 10.45 -9.47
CA SER A 57 -3.55 10.09 -10.25
C SER A 57 -3.80 9.98 -11.77
N ALA A 58 -5.05 10.13 -12.23
CA ALA A 58 -5.49 9.76 -13.57
C ALA A 58 -4.66 10.37 -14.72
N VAL A 59 -4.15 11.59 -14.56
CA VAL A 59 -3.36 12.30 -15.58
C VAL A 59 -1.85 12.24 -15.34
N ARG A 60 -1.41 11.56 -14.29
CA ARG A 60 0.02 11.45 -13.99
C ARG A 60 0.73 10.56 -15.02
N ARG A 61 1.99 10.93 -15.34
CA ARG A 61 2.76 10.24 -16.38
C ARG A 61 2.84 8.72 -16.18
N PRO A 62 3.17 8.17 -14.99
CA PRO A 62 3.24 6.71 -14.81
C PRO A 62 1.90 6.01 -15.09
N VAL A 63 0.79 6.64 -14.69
CA VAL A 63 -0.55 6.12 -14.92
C VAL A 63 -0.91 6.16 -16.40
N ALA A 64 -0.58 7.25 -17.11
CA ALA A 64 -0.78 7.34 -18.55
C ALA A 64 0.03 6.27 -19.31
N VAL A 65 1.30 6.03 -18.92
CA VAL A 65 2.13 4.96 -19.50
C VAL A 65 1.50 3.58 -19.27
N ALA A 66 1.11 3.27 -18.05
CA ALA A 66 0.51 1.97 -17.73
C ALA A 66 -0.84 1.76 -18.47
N ARG A 67 -1.62 2.83 -18.63
CA ARG A 67 -2.88 2.83 -19.40
C ARG A 67 -2.65 2.53 -20.87
N THR A 68 -1.66 3.17 -21.52
CA THR A 68 -1.34 2.89 -22.92
C THR A 68 -0.87 1.45 -23.13
N GLN A 69 -0.14 0.89 -22.18
CA GLN A 69 0.24 -0.53 -22.21
C GLN A 69 -0.99 -1.44 -22.13
N ALA A 70 -1.93 -1.16 -21.22
CA ALA A 70 -3.18 -1.95 -21.15
C ALA A 70 -4.01 -1.84 -22.43
N GLN A 71 -4.08 -0.66 -23.04
CA GLN A 71 -4.78 -0.44 -24.32
C GLN A 71 -4.21 -1.24 -25.48
N ALA A 72 -2.95 -1.64 -25.42
CA ALA A 72 -2.33 -2.53 -26.41
C ALA A 72 -2.77 -4.00 -26.27
N HIS A 73 -3.50 -4.36 -25.21
CA HIS A 73 -3.93 -5.72 -24.91
C HIS A 73 -5.46 -5.82 -24.74
N PRO A 74 -6.26 -5.43 -25.75
CA PRO A 74 -7.71 -5.57 -25.71
C PRO A 74 -8.12 -7.04 -25.76
N THR A 75 -9.28 -7.36 -25.19
CA THR A 75 -9.88 -8.71 -25.32
C THR A 75 -11.28 -8.62 -25.90
N SER A 76 -11.68 -9.62 -26.66
CA SER A 76 -13.01 -9.71 -27.26
C SER A 76 -13.98 -10.56 -26.43
N SER A 77 -13.51 -11.23 -25.38
CA SER A 77 -14.32 -12.11 -24.55
C SER A 77 -13.92 -11.97 -23.08
N GLY A 78 -14.85 -11.47 -22.28
CA GLY A 78 -14.55 -11.07 -20.93
C GLY A 78 -13.62 -9.85 -20.92
N GLY A 79 -13.00 -9.57 -19.80
CA GLY A 79 -11.97 -8.52 -19.68
C GLY A 79 -12.05 -7.77 -18.37
N GLY A 80 -10.89 -7.29 -17.91
CA GLY A 80 -10.80 -6.32 -16.83
C GLY A 80 -11.04 -4.91 -17.38
N LYS A 81 -11.63 -4.04 -16.57
CA LYS A 81 -11.79 -2.62 -16.87
C LYS A 81 -10.58 -1.82 -16.38
N VAL A 82 -10.22 -0.78 -17.11
CA VAL A 82 -9.17 0.16 -16.73
C VAL A 82 -9.79 1.49 -16.33
N PHE A 83 -9.40 2.04 -15.19
CA PHE A 83 -9.91 3.31 -14.70
C PHE A 83 -9.72 4.42 -15.72
N GLY A 84 -10.77 5.17 -15.95
CA GLY A 84 -10.79 6.33 -16.81
C GLY A 84 -11.05 6.05 -18.28
N ILE A 85 -10.99 4.82 -18.77
CA ILE A 85 -11.22 4.49 -20.18
C ILE A 85 -12.27 3.38 -20.35
N GLU A 86 -12.86 3.38 -21.54
CA GLU A 86 -13.79 2.34 -21.97
C GLU A 86 -13.04 1.13 -22.57
N GLY A 87 -13.72 0.01 -22.70
CA GLY A 87 -13.20 -1.20 -23.30
C GLY A 87 -12.97 -2.32 -22.29
N ASP A 88 -12.55 -3.45 -22.83
CA ASP A 88 -12.21 -4.67 -22.11
C ASP A 88 -10.77 -5.06 -22.46
N TYR A 89 -9.98 -5.29 -21.43
CA TYR A 89 -8.55 -5.58 -21.54
C TYR A 89 -8.22 -6.89 -20.85
N SER A 90 -7.13 -7.54 -21.26
CA SER A 90 -6.72 -8.75 -20.55
C SER A 90 -6.48 -8.45 -19.07
N PRO A 91 -6.91 -9.34 -18.15
CA PRO A 91 -7.03 -9.01 -16.74
C PRO A 91 -5.70 -8.63 -16.08
N GLU A 92 -4.59 -9.23 -16.49
CA GLU A 92 -3.26 -8.94 -15.96
C GLU A 92 -2.78 -7.52 -16.37
N TRP A 93 -3.18 -7.02 -17.56
CA TRP A 93 -2.86 -5.65 -17.98
C TRP A 93 -3.82 -4.61 -17.41
N ALA A 94 -5.08 -4.99 -17.21
CA ALA A 94 -6.01 -4.14 -16.46
C ALA A 94 -5.57 -3.98 -14.99
N ALA A 95 -5.14 -5.08 -14.35
CA ALA A 95 -4.55 -5.07 -13.02
C ALA A 95 -3.29 -4.20 -12.94
N TRP A 96 -2.42 -4.28 -13.95
CA TRP A 96 -1.23 -3.44 -14.09
C TRP A 96 -1.61 -1.96 -14.10
N ALA A 97 -2.48 -1.52 -15.01
CA ALA A 97 -2.84 -0.13 -15.16
C ALA A 97 -3.52 0.43 -13.90
N ASN A 98 -4.47 -0.31 -13.34
CA ASN A 98 -5.18 0.09 -12.13
C ASN A 98 -4.30 0.06 -10.88
N GLY A 99 -3.39 -0.91 -10.78
CA GLY A 99 -2.41 -0.99 -9.70
C GLY A 99 -1.47 0.20 -9.67
N VAL A 100 -0.99 0.64 -10.86
CA VAL A 100 -0.18 1.87 -10.96
C VAL A 100 -0.98 3.10 -10.54
N ALA A 101 -2.25 3.22 -10.97
CA ALA A 101 -3.10 4.35 -10.62
C ALA A 101 -3.35 4.43 -9.10
N VAL A 102 -3.61 3.30 -8.45
CA VAL A 102 -3.79 3.22 -7.00
C VAL A 102 -2.50 3.59 -6.26
N ARG A 103 -1.33 3.14 -6.74
CA ARG A 103 -0.06 3.29 -6.02
C ARG A 103 0.66 4.61 -6.24
N GLU A 104 0.41 5.31 -7.35
CA GLU A 104 1.20 6.46 -7.82
C GLU A 104 1.38 7.56 -6.78
N LEU A 105 0.32 7.92 -6.08
CA LEU A 105 0.36 9.00 -5.09
C LEU A 105 0.77 8.54 -3.69
N ASP A 106 1.01 7.23 -3.48
CA ASP A 106 1.28 6.66 -2.16
C ASP A 106 0.24 7.11 -1.11
N PHE A 107 -1.06 7.09 -1.48
CA PHE A 107 -2.11 7.77 -0.77
C PHE A 107 -3.28 6.86 -0.34
N HIS A 108 -3.19 5.57 -0.63
CA HIS A 108 -4.14 4.56 -0.14
C HIS A 108 -3.70 4.01 1.23
N ASP A 109 -4.17 2.82 1.61
CA ASP A 109 -3.92 2.28 2.93
C ASP A 109 -2.47 1.79 3.17
N THR A 110 -2.19 1.44 4.42
CA THR A 110 -0.94 0.83 4.86
C THR A 110 -1.17 -0.06 6.08
N PHE A 111 -0.20 -0.92 6.38
CA PHE A 111 -0.09 -1.66 7.63
C PHE A 111 1.38 -1.80 8.03
N LEU A 112 1.68 -1.59 9.31
CA LEU A 112 3.02 -1.56 9.87
C LEU A 112 3.14 -2.57 11.02
N ALA A 113 4.14 -3.45 10.96
CA ALA A 113 4.50 -4.38 12.02
C ALA A 113 6.01 -4.68 11.98
N ALA A 114 6.44 -5.93 11.82
CA ALA A 114 7.83 -6.27 11.56
C ALA A 114 8.30 -5.72 10.20
N GLU A 115 7.41 -5.73 9.22
CA GLU A 115 7.57 -5.09 7.91
C GLU A 115 6.50 -3.99 7.73
N TYR A 116 6.54 -3.24 6.64
CA TYR A 116 5.48 -2.36 6.18
C TYR A 116 4.86 -2.89 4.89
N SER A 117 3.62 -2.53 4.64
CA SER A 117 2.89 -2.97 3.45
C SER A 117 1.78 -1.99 3.08
N HIS A 118 1.23 -2.20 1.90
CA HIS A 118 0.05 -1.51 1.41
C HIS A 118 -0.96 -2.56 0.93
N PRO A 119 -1.79 -3.10 1.83
CA PRO A 119 -2.68 -4.21 1.48
C PRO A 119 -3.72 -3.87 0.42
N GLY A 120 -4.05 -2.59 0.22
CA GLY A 120 -4.91 -2.11 -0.86
C GLY A 120 -4.40 -2.42 -2.27
N ASP A 121 -3.11 -2.71 -2.43
CA ASP A 121 -2.52 -3.18 -3.68
C ASP A 121 -3.06 -4.56 -4.12
N ASN A 122 -3.72 -5.32 -3.22
CA ASN A 122 -4.42 -6.57 -3.56
C ASN A 122 -5.70 -6.34 -4.38
N ILE A 123 -6.34 -5.17 -4.29
CA ILE A 123 -7.67 -4.92 -4.86
C ILE A 123 -7.64 -4.89 -6.39
N PRO A 124 -6.74 -4.15 -7.08
CA PRO A 124 -6.75 -4.07 -8.53
C PRO A 124 -6.67 -5.43 -9.26
N PRO A 125 -5.77 -6.37 -8.89
CA PRO A 125 -5.72 -7.68 -9.55
C PRO A 125 -6.97 -8.52 -9.30
N MET A 126 -7.57 -8.44 -8.11
CA MET A 126 -8.79 -9.20 -7.81
C MET A 126 -10.00 -8.65 -8.56
N VAL A 127 -10.16 -7.31 -8.62
CA VAL A 127 -11.24 -6.68 -9.40
C VAL A 127 -11.11 -7.01 -10.89
N ALA A 128 -9.90 -6.94 -11.46
CA ALA A 128 -9.67 -7.21 -12.87
C ALA A 128 -10.02 -8.67 -13.24
N VAL A 129 -9.60 -9.65 -12.43
CA VAL A 129 -9.93 -11.06 -12.64
C VAL A 129 -11.42 -11.33 -12.43
N ALA A 130 -12.02 -10.72 -11.40
CA ALA A 130 -13.45 -10.88 -11.13
C ALA A 130 -14.32 -10.31 -12.26
N GLN A 131 -13.93 -9.19 -12.85
CA GLN A 131 -14.58 -8.63 -14.05
C GLN A 131 -14.43 -9.55 -15.25
N HIS A 132 -13.21 -10.04 -15.51
CA HIS A 132 -12.91 -10.91 -16.64
C HIS A 132 -13.71 -12.23 -16.62
N LEU A 133 -13.82 -12.86 -15.45
CA LEU A 133 -14.49 -14.14 -15.27
C LEU A 133 -15.98 -13.99 -14.90
N GLY A 134 -16.48 -12.77 -14.76
CA GLY A 134 -17.86 -12.53 -14.40
C GLY A 134 -18.20 -12.99 -12.97
N ILE A 135 -17.27 -12.89 -12.04
CA ILE A 135 -17.48 -13.24 -10.62
C ILE A 135 -18.50 -12.28 -9.96
N GLY A 136 -19.19 -12.72 -8.91
CA GLY A 136 -20.10 -11.88 -8.13
C GLY A 136 -19.40 -11.10 -7.00
N GLY A 137 -20.08 -10.08 -6.47
CA GLY A 137 -19.50 -9.20 -5.45
C GLY A 137 -19.14 -9.92 -4.15
N ALA A 138 -19.94 -10.91 -3.73
CA ALA A 138 -19.66 -11.68 -2.52
C ALA A 138 -18.34 -12.46 -2.58
N ASP A 139 -18.03 -13.07 -3.72
CA ASP A 139 -16.76 -13.79 -3.91
C ASP A 139 -15.59 -12.83 -4.04
N LEU A 140 -15.77 -11.66 -4.68
CA LEU A 140 -14.76 -10.61 -4.70
C LEU A 140 -14.41 -10.14 -3.28
N ILE A 141 -15.40 -9.91 -2.41
CA ILE A 141 -15.21 -9.56 -1.01
C ILE A 141 -14.40 -10.63 -0.28
N ARG A 142 -14.72 -11.92 -0.47
CA ARG A 142 -13.97 -13.04 0.12
C ARG A 142 -12.50 -13.03 -0.32
N GLY A 143 -12.26 -12.83 -1.62
CA GLY A 143 -10.91 -12.75 -2.17
C GLY A 143 -10.09 -11.60 -1.59
N ILE A 144 -10.64 -10.39 -1.56
CA ILE A 144 -9.98 -9.21 -1.00
C ILE A 144 -9.69 -9.43 0.49
N THR A 145 -10.65 -9.94 1.26
CA THR A 145 -10.47 -10.26 2.68
C THR A 145 -9.30 -11.21 2.89
N THR A 146 -9.19 -12.27 2.10
CA THR A 146 -8.09 -13.24 2.18
C THR A 146 -6.75 -12.62 1.78
N GLY A 147 -6.71 -11.80 0.73
CA GLY A 147 -5.48 -11.10 0.34
C GLY A 147 -4.93 -10.19 1.44
N TYR A 148 -5.80 -9.43 2.09
CA TYR A 148 -5.44 -8.61 3.25
C TYR A 148 -4.91 -9.45 4.41
N GLU A 149 -5.63 -10.52 4.77
CA GLU A 149 -5.25 -11.41 5.87
C GLU A 149 -3.83 -11.95 5.66
N VAL A 150 -3.59 -12.59 4.52
CA VAL A 150 -2.30 -13.22 4.21
C VAL A 150 -1.17 -12.19 4.16
N GLN A 151 -1.38 -11.03 3.55
CA GLN A 151 -0.33 -10.02 3.48
C GLN A 151 0.01 -9.47 4.86
N ILE A 152 -0.99 -9.14 5.66
CA ILE A 152 -0.80 -8.58 6.99
C ILE A 152 -0.12 -9.60 7.93
N ASP A 153 -0.49 -10.86 7.84
CA ASP A 153 0.12 -11.91 8.66
C ASP A 153 1.58 -12.19 8.28
N LEU A 154 1.91 -12.17 6.99
CA LEU A 154 3.30 -12.21 6.52
C LEU A 154 4.11 -11.01 7.04
N VAL A 155 3.53 -9.81 7.00
CA VAL A 155 4.14 -8.56 7.50
C VAL A 155 4.36 -8.60 9.02
N LYS A 156 3.48 -9.24 9.77
CA LYS A 156 3.66 -9.45 11.22
C LYS A 156 4.82 -10.38 11.52
N GLY A 157 5.09 -11.38 10.65
CA GLY A 157 6.04 -12.45 10.89
C GLY A 157 7.41 -12.28 10.27
N ILE A 158 7.54 -11.62 9.12
CA ILE A 158 8.76 -11.58 8.30
C ILE A 158 9.07 -10.14 7.88
N CYS A 159 10.23 -9.64 8.33
CA CYS A 159 10.77 -8.36 7.91
C CYS A 159 11.61 -8.53 6.64
N LEU A 160 11.26 -7.85 5.56
CA LEU A 160 11.96 -7.87 4.27
C LEU A 160 12.95 -6.71 4.13
N HIS A 161 12.61 -5.52 4.64
CA HIS A 161 13.42 -4.31 4.43
C HIS A 161 14.80 -4.39 5.12
N GLU A 162 14.93 -5.10 6.21
CA GLU A 162 16.24 -5.36 6.87
C GLU A 162 17.19 -6.12 5.92
N HIS A 163 16.63 -6.99 5.08
CA HIS A 163 17.33 -7.78 4.08
C HIS A 163 17.42 -7.08 2.70
N LYS A 164 16.99 -5.82 2.61
CA LYS A 164 16.99 -5.02 1.38
C LYS A 164 16.12 -5.61 0.26
N ILE A 165 15.08 -6.36 0.64
CA ILE A 165 14.04 -6.88 -0.26
C ILE A 165 12.86 -5.91 -0.24
N ASP A 166 12.23 -5.69 -1.41
CA ASP A 166 11.03 -4.88 -1.51
C ASP A 166 9.83 -5.62 -0.89
N HIS A 167 9.01 -4.91 -0.12
CA HIS A 167 7.84 -5.45 0.57
C HIS A 167 6.81 -6.11 -0.37
N VAL A 168 6.86 -5.84 -1.67
CA VAL A 168 6.00 -6.48 -2.68
C VAL A 168 6.21 -8.00 -2.79
N ALA A 169 7.30 -8.53 -2.21
CA ALA A 169 7.47 -9.99 -2.08
C ALA A 169 6.39 -10.63 -1.17
N HIS A 170 5.74 -9.89 -0.28
CA HIS A 170 4.55 -10.36 0.45
C HIS A 170 3.26 -10.20 -0.37
N LEU A 171 3.21 -9.25 -1.30
CA LEU A 171 2.03 -8.98 -2.11
C LEU A 171 1.75 -10.09 -3.13
N GLY A 172 2.77 -10.61 -3.81
CA GLY A 172 2.57 -11.71 -4.77
C GLY A 172 1.83 -12.91 -4.19
N PRO A 173 2.32 -13.51 -3.09
CA PRO A 173 1.64 -14.59 -2.38
C PRO A 173 0.23 -14.24 -1.89
N SER A 174 0.02 -13.04 -1.39
CA SER A 174 -1.29 -12.62 -0.88
C SER A 174 -2.32 -12.45 -1.99
N VAL A 175 -1.93 -11.89 -3.14
CA VAL A 175 -2.81 -11.82 -4.33
C VAL A 175 -3.14 -13.22 -4.82
N ALA A 176 -2.14 -14.13 -4.90
CA ALA A 176 -2.38 -15.51 -5.33
C ALA A 176 -3.35 -16.24 -4.38
N ALA A 177 -3.20 -16.08 -3.07
CA ALA A 177 -4.11 -16.64 -2.07
C ALA A 177 -5.52 -16.06 -2.19
N GLY A 178 -5.65 -14.74 -2.31
CA GLY A 178 -6.93 -14.05 -2.48
C GLY A 178 -7.67 -14.45 -3.75
N LEU A 179 -6.96 -14.54 -4.88
CA LEU A 179 -7.51 -15.07 -6.13
C LEU A 179 -7.96 -16.53 -5.96
N GLY A 180 -7.17 -17.35 -5.27
CA GLY A 180 -7.55 -18.73 -4.97
C GLY A 180 -8.86 -18.83 -4.18
N THR A 181 -9.05 -18.00 -3.15
CA THR A 181 -10.31 -17.89 -2.39
C THR A 181 -11.46 -17.43 -3.28
N MET A 182 -11.25 -16.37 -4.07
CA MET A 182 -12.28 -15.79 -4.93
C MET A 182 -12.78 -16.78 -5.98
N LEU A 183 -11.87 -17.59 -6.52
CA LEU A 183 -12.15 -18.58 -7.56
C LEU A 183 -12.58 -19.95 -7.01
N GLY A 184 -12.55 -20.14 -5.69
CA GLY A 184 -12.90 -21.41 -5.04
C GLY A 184 -11.93 -22.55 -5.38
N LEU A 185 -10.63 -22.25 -5.56
CA LEU A 185 -9.61 -23.24 -5.89
C LEU A 185 -9.29 -24.13 -4.68
N ASP A 186 -8.83 -25.35 -4.95
CA ASP A 186 -8.37 -26.26 -3.91
C ASP A 186 -6.99 -25.84 -3.35
N THR A 187 -6.70 -26.31 -2.13
CA THR A 187 -5.44 -26.02 -1.41
C THR A 187 -4.18 -26.35 -2.24
N ALA A 188 -4.20 -27.43 -3.01
CA ALA A 188 -3.03 -27.84 -3.79
C ALA A 188 -2.75 -26.86 -4.95
N THR A 189 -3.77 -26.38 -5.62
CA THR A 189 -3.67 -25.37 -6.69
C THR A 189 -3.21 -24.03 -6.12
N ILE A 190 -3.81 -23.59 -5.00
CA ILE A 190 -3.40 -22.33 -4.32
C ILE A 190 -1.95 -22.39 -3.86
N TYR A 191 -1.52 -23.51 -3.30
CA TYR A 191 -0.14 -23.72 -2.88
C TYR A 191 0.86 -23.52 -4.05
N GLN A 192 0.57 -24.05 -5.22
CA GLN A 192 1.42 -23.87 -6.41
C GLN A 192 1.44 -22.40 -6.85
N ALA A 193 0.29 -21.73 -6.86
CA ALA A 193 0.18 -20.33 -7.23
C ALA A 193 1.00 -19.43 -6.28
N ILE A 194 0.93 -19.66 -4.98
CA ILE A 194 1.70 -18.93 -3.95
C ILE A 194 3.21 -19.07 -4.18
N GLY A 195 3.69 -20.30 -4.39
CA GLY A 195 5.12 -20.56 -4.62
C GLY A 195 5.65 -19.87 -5.87
N GLN A 196 4.91 -19.94 -7.00
CA GLN A 196 5.26 -19.24 -8.23
C GLN A 196 5.24 -17.71 -8.04
N ALA A 197 4.22 -17.17 -7.38
CA ALA A 197 4.09 -15.74 -7.16
C ALA A 197 5.24 -15.20 -6.31
N LEU A 198 5.61 -15.85 -5.20
CA LEU A 198 6.73 -15.42 -4.37
C LEU A 198 8.05 -15.42 -5.14
N HIS A 199 8.31 -16.48 -5.90
CA HIS A 199 9.54 -16.58 -6.71
C HIS A 199 9.69 -15.42 -7.69
N LEU A 200 8.57 -14.97 -8.30
CA LEU A 200 8.54 -13.91 -9.30
C LEU A 200 8.52 -12.50 -8.73
N THR A 201 8.09 -12.31 -7.47
CA THR A 201 7.93 -10.97 -6.88
C THR A 201 9.05 -10.57 -5.93
N THR A 202 10.01 -11.46 -5.68
CA THR A 202 11.17 -11.17 -4.85
C THR A 202 12.15 -10.28 -5.61
N SER A 203 12.32 -9.03 -5.15
CA SER A 203 13.15 -8.02 -5.78
C SER A 203 13.84 -7.14 -4.74
N THR A 204 14.85 -6.35 -5.17
CA THR A 204 15.60 -5.50 -4.26
C THR A 204 14.85 -4.24 -3.86
N ARG A 205 15.16 -3.71 -2.69
CA ARG A 205 14.60 -2.46 -2.16
C ARG A 205 15.21 -1.18 -2.78
N GLN A 206 16.02 -1.28 -3.83
CA GLN A 206 16.60 -0.09 -4.50
C GLN A 206 15.52 0.84 -5.05
N SER A 207 14.32 0.32 -5.38
CA SER A 207 13.14 1.11 -5.75
C SER A 207 12.68 2.14 -4.70
N ARG A 208 13.20 2.05 -3.45
CA ARG A 208 12.79 2.85 -2.29
C ARG A 208 13.91 3.69 -1.69
N LYS A 209 15.07 3.81 -2.35
CA LYS A 209 16.23 4.55 -1.84
C LYS A 209 17.00 5.27 -2.95
N GLY A 210 17.62 6.39 -2.61
CA GLY A 210 18.35 7.24 -3.54
C GLY A 210 17.39 7.97 -4.48
N LEU A 211 17.68 7.99 -5.75
CA LEU A 211 16.78 8.54 -6.78
C LEU A 211 15.57 7.62 -6.93
N ILE A 212 14.52 7.91 -6.17
CA ILE A 212 13.27 7.17 -6.24
C ILE A 212 12.54 7.59 -7.52
N SER A 213 12.25 6.61 -8.37
CA SER A 213 11.54 6.83 -9.64
C SER A 213 10.08 6.35 -9.55
N SER A 214 9.35 6.55 -10.64
CA SER A 214 8.01 6.01 -10.83
C SER A 214 7.93 4.47 -10.68
N TRP A 215 9.06 3.76 -10.69
CA TRP A 215 9.10 2.33 -10.37
C TRP A 215 8.50 2.00 -9.01
N LYS A 216 8.47 2.96 -8.10
CA LYS A 216 7.77 2.85 -6.82
C LYS A 216 6.27 2.48 -6.99
N ALA A 217 5.61 3.01 -8.02
CA ALA A 217 4.23 2.68 -8.36
C ALA A 217 4.10 1.38 -9.18
N TYR A 218 5.10 1.10 -10.01
CA TYR A 218 5.10 -0.08 -10.87
C TYR A 218 5.35 -1.39 -10.11
N ALA A 219 6.18 -1.39 -9.07
CA ALA A 219 6.56 -2.61 -8.36
C ALA A 219 5.35 -3.39 -7.78
N PRO A 220 4.39 -2.79 -7.06
CA PRO A 220 3.20 -3.52 -6.59
C PRO A 220 2.25 -3.90 -7.74
N ALA A 221 2.10 -3.06 -8.77
CA ALA A 221 1.30 -3.40 -9.95
C ALA A 221 1.88 -4.61 -10.68
N TRP A 222 3.23 -4.71 -10.77
CA TRP A 222 3.92 -5.87 -11.28
C TRP A 222 3.64 -7.11 -10.45
N ALA A 223 3.71 -7.02 -9.12
CA ALA A 223 3.42 -8.15 -8.24
C ALA A 223 1.99 -8.67 -8.44
N GLY A 224 1.00 -7.79 -8.55
CA GLY A 224 -0.39 -8.15 -8.86
C GLY A 224 -0.54 -8.82 -10.22
N LYS A 225 0.11 -8.25 -11.25
CA LYS A 225 0.10 -8.81 -12.62
C LYS A 225 0.66 -10.22 -12.65
N VAL A 226 1.85 -10.45 -12.12
CA VAL A 226 2.49 -11.77 -12.18
C VAL A 226 1.81 -12.79 -11.27
N ALA A 227 1.14 -12.37 -10.21
CA ALA A 227 0.34 -13.26 -9.38
C ALA A 227 -0.89 -13.81 -10.14
N ILE A 228 -1.54 -13.00 -10.99
CA ILE A 228 -2.61 -13.48 -11.88
C ILE A 228 -2.06 -14.58 -12.82
N GLU A 229 -0.91 -14.33 -13.42
CA GLU A 229 -0.26 -15.31 -14.30
C GLU A 229 0.18 -16.59 -13.56
N ALA A 230 0.61 -16.47 -12.30
CA ALA A 230 0.94 -17.61 -11.45
C ALA A 230 -0.28 -18.47 -11.12
N VAL A 231 -1.42 -17.84 -10.80
CA VAL A 231 -2.69 -18.54 -10.57
C VAL A 231 -3.16 -19.25 -11.84
N ASP A 232 -3.11 -18.60 -13.00
CA ASP A 232 -3.50 -19.22 -14.28
C ASP A 232 -2.64 -20.45 -14.57
N ARG A 233 -1.31 -20.38 -14.40
CA ARG A 233 -0.42 -21.55 -14.59
C ARG A 233 -0.72 -22.66 -13.61
N ALA A 234 -0.95 -22.35 -12.33
CA ALA A 234 -1.30 -23.36 -11.32
C ALA A 234 -2.63 -24.05 -11.63
N MET A 235 -3.64 -23.31 -12.10
CA MET A 235 -4.92 -23.87 -12.56
C MET A 235 -4.75 -24.81 -13.78
N ARG A 236 -3.71 -24.62 -14.58
CA ARG A 236 -3.35 -25.51 -15.71
C ARG A 236 -2.50 -26.70 -15.27
N GLY A 237 -2.21 -26.82 -13.97
CA GLY A 237 -1.48 -27.96 -13.40
C GLY A 237 0.03 -27.76 -13.29
N GLU A 238 0.55 -26.53 -13.52
CA GLU A 238 1.98 -26.25 -13.39
C GLU A 238 2.41 -26.09 -11.94
N GLY A 239 3.56 -26.68 -11.60
CA GLY A 239 4.14 -26.67 -10.28
C GLY A 239 4.97 -25.41 -9.98
N ALA A 240 5.26 -25.21 -8.70
CA ALA A 240 6.13 -24.15 -8.18
C ALA A 240 7.43 -24.73 -7.61
N PRO A 241 8.50 -23.90 -7.47
CA PRO A 241 9.60 -24.23 -6.59
C PRO A 241 9.09 -24.50 -5.17
N ALA A 242 9.47 -25.64 -4.57
CA ALA A 242 8.95 -26.04 -3.27
C ALA A 242 9.98 -26.82 -2.45
N PRO A 243 10.07 -26.56 -1.11
CA PRO A 243 9.37 -25.50 -0.36
C PRO A 243 10.01 -24.12 -0.59
N ILE A 244 9.22 -23.14 -1.00
CA ILE A 244 9.76 -21.85 -1.47
C ILE A 244 10.38 -20.99 -0.36
N TRP A 245 9.80 -21.00 0.86
CA TRP A 245 10.37 -20.30 2.01
C TRP A 245 11.44 -21.13 2.70
N GLU A 246 11.16 -22.40 2.98
CA GLU A 246 11.95 -23.26 3.87
C GLU A 246 13.05 -24.04 3.16
N GLY A 247 13.07 -24.12 1.83
CA GLY A 247 14.09 -24.87 1.10
C GLY A 247 15.53 -24.41 1.43
N GLU A 248 16.50 -25.31 1.32
CA GLU A 248 17.92 -25.00 1.53
C GLU A 248 18.47 -23.97 0.52
N ASP A 249 17.83 -23.84 -0.65
CA ASP A 249 18.03 -22.80 -1.64
C ASP A 249 16.85 -21.81 -1.70
N GLY A 250 16.00 -21.79 -0.67
CA GLY A 250 14.80 -20.99 -0.56
C GLY A 250 15.04 -19.60 0.00
N VAL A 251 13.93 -18.86 0.16
CA VAL A 251 13.93 -17.44 0.53
C VAL A 251 14.58 -17.20 1.89
N ILE A 252 14.31 -18.03 2.91
CA ILE A 252 14.86 -17.85 4.26
C ILE A 252 16.37 -18.03 4.24
N ALA A 253 16.86 -19.09 3.61
CA ALA A 253 18.26 -19.45 3.63
C ALA A 253 19.17 -18.41 2.98
N TRP A 254 18.73 -17.83 1.85
CA TRP A 254 19.59 -16.99 1.00
C TRP A 254 19.24 -15.51 0.98
N LEU A 255 17.98 -15.17 1.23
CA LEU A 255 17.53 -13.79 1.07
C LEU A 255 17.13 -13.13 2.39
N LEU A 256 16.95 -13.91 3.46
CA LEU A 256 16.60 -13.41 4.81
C LEU A 256 17.73 -13.67 5.82
N SER A 257 17.40 -13.97 7.07
CA SER A 257 18.36 -14.08 8.17
C SER A 257 19.22 -15.38 8.14
N GLY A 258 19.08 -16.19 7.09
CA GLY A 258 19.86 -17.40 6.90
C GLY A 258 19.25 -18.65 7.53
N PRO A 259 19.90 -19.83 7.34
CA PRO A 259 19.30 -21.13 7.62
C PRO A 259 19.04 -21.42 9.09
N GLU A 260 19.74 -20.76 10.01
CA GLU A 260 19.60 -20.98 11.46
C GLU A 260 18.46 -20.13 12.08
N HIS A 261 17.90 -19.18 11.34
CA HIS A 261 16.85 -18.31 11.85
C HIS A 261 15.46 -18.95 11.75
N THR A 262 14.61 -18.66 12.73
CA THR A 262 13.21 -19.07 12.73
C THR A 262 12.30 -17.86 12.74
N TYR A 263 11.45 -17.75 11.72
CA TYR A 263 10.39 -16.74 11.64
C TYR A 263 9.11 -17.27 12.28
N ARG A 264 8.33 -16.37 12.90
CA ARG A 264 7.07 -16.71 13.55
C ARG A 264 5.92 -16.01 12.82
N VAL A 265 5.23 -16.76 11.98
CA VAL A 265 4.14 -16.24 11.15
C VAL A 265 2.80 -16.61 11.77
N PRO A 266 1.97 -15.62 12.17
CA PRO A 266 0.62 -15.88 12.62
C PRO A 266 -0.26 -16.18 11.40
N LEU A 267 -1.19 -17.13 11.52
CA LEU A 267 -2.24 -17.41 10.54
C LEU A 267 -3.54 -17.77 11.26
N PRO A 268 -4.72 -17.49 10.69
CA PRO A 268 -5.99 -17.95 11.23
C PRO A 268 -6.05 -19.48 11.40
N GLU A 269 -6.72 -19.92 12.43
CA GLU A 269 -7.07 -21.34 12.59
C GLU A 269 -8.24 -21.73 11.68
N PRO A 270 -8.42 -23.00 11.35
CA PRO A 270 -9.59 -23.45 10.59
C PRO A 270 -10.91 -22.98 11.22
N GLY A 271 -11.74 -22.35 10.44
CA GLY A 271 -13.01 -21.76 10.89
C GLY A 271 -12.89 -20.40 11.59
N GLU A 272 -11.68 -19.86 11.76
CA GLU A 272 -11.48 -18.53 12.35
C GLU A 272 -11.75 -17.43 11.29
N PRO A 273 -12.53 -16.40 11.59
CA PRO A 273 -12.79 -15.31 10.67
C PRO A 273 -11.53 -14.54 10.32
N LYS A 274 -11.34 -14.21 9.03
CA LYS A 274 -10.26 -13.36 8.51
C LYS A 274 -10.60 -11.90 8.77
N ARG A 275 -9.85 -11.21 9.62
CA ARG A 275 -10.19 -9.87 10.11
C ARG A 275 -9.05 -8.85 9.98
N ALA A 276 -7.88 -9.25 9.47
CA ALA A 276 -6.70 -8.40 9.45
C ALA A 276 -6.86 -7.10 8.65
N ILE A 277 -7.81 -7.02 7.71
CA ILE A 277 -8.13 -5.76 7.02
C ILE A 277 -8.50 -4.64 8.00
N LEU A 278 -9.08 -4.96 9.17
CA LEU A 278 -9.45 -3.98 10.19
C LEU A 278 -8.22 -3.40 10.92
N ASP A 279 -7.07 -4.09 10.86
CA ASP A 279 -5.82 -3.64 11.45
C ASP A 279 -5.09 -2.61 10.55
N SER A 280 -5.48 -2.51 9.27
CA SER A 280 -4.85 -1.60 8.32
C SER A 280 -5.31 -0.15 8.50
N TYR A 281 -4.44 0.79 8.13
CA TYR A 281 -4.65 2.22 8.33
C TYR A 281 -4.89 2.92 6.99
N THR A 282 -5.78 3.92 6.97
CA THR A 282 -5.90 4.78 5.79
C THR A 282 -4.94 5.98 5.89
N LYS A 283 -4.55 6.54 4.75
CA LYS A 283 -3.81 7.81 4.67
C LYS A 283 -4.78 8.95 4.40
N GLU A 284 -4.81 9.95 5.28
CA GLU A 284 -5.51 11.22 5.04
C GLU A 284 -4.67 12.13 4.14
N HIS A 285 -3.36 11.99 4.18
CA HIS A 285 -2.41 12.85 3.45
C HIS A 285 -1.61 12.02 2.45
N SER A 286 -1.35 12.60 1.28
CA SER A 286 -0.49 11.99 0.26
C SER A 286 0.98 12.11 0.65
N ALA A 287 1.43 11.28 1.57
CA ALA A 287 2.79 11.21 2.09
C ALA A 287 3.06 9.82 2.67
N GLU A 288 4.32 9.50 2.88
CA GLU A 288 4.74 8.29 3.58
C GLU A 288 4.02 8.18 4.94
N TYR A 289 3.73 6.93 5.42
CA TYR A 289 2.81 6.78 6.56
C TYR A 289 3.33 7.39 7.87
N GLN A 290 4.61 7.28 8.17
CA GLN A 290 5.18 7.89 9.38
C GLN A 290 5.10 9.43 9.37
N SER A 291 4.85 10.04 8.21
CA SER A 291 4.61 11.48 8.08
C SER A 291 3.16 11.89 8.36
N GLN A 292 2.19 10.97 8.38
CA GLN A 292 0.77 11.31 8.57
C GLN A 292 0.55 12.08 9.88
N ALA A 293 0.98 11.49 11.00
CA ALA A 293 0.89 12.11 12.30
C ALA A 293 1.71 13.40 12.39
N LEU A 294 2.83 13.50 11.69
CA LEU A 294 3.70 14.67 11.70
C LEU A 294 3.12 15.85 10.92
N ILE A 295 2.32 15.57 9.88
CA ILE A 295 1.53 16.62 9.20
C ILE A 295 0.48 17.19 10.17
N ASP A 296 -0.24 16.33 10.88
CA ASP A 296 -1.24 16.75 11.88
C ASP A 296 -0.59 17.54 13.02
N LEU A 297 0.57 17.08 13.50
CA LEU A 297 1.35 17.78 14.53
C LEU A 297 1.81 19.17 14.08
N ALA A 298 2.37 19.28 12.87
CA ALA A 298 2.82 20.54 12.30
C ALA A 298 1.66 21.53 12.17
N ARG A 299 0.50 21.09 11.69
CA ARG A 299 -0.72 21.91 11.57
C ARG A 299 -1.18 22.44 12.94
N ARG A 300 -1.13 21.58 13.96
CA ARG A 300 -1.51 21.94 15.33
C ARG A 300 -0.54 22.95 15.96
N MET A 301 0.76 22.72 15.80
CA MET A 301 1.81 23.59 16.35
C MET A 301 1.88 24.97 15.68
N ARG A 302 1.42 25.11 14.43
CA ARG A 302 1.46 26.38 13.70
C ARG A 302 0.85 27.55 14.50
N ALA A 303 -0.29 27.32 15.18
CA ALA A 303 -0.97 28.35 15.94
C ALA A 303 -0.14 28.82 17.16
N SER A 304 0.62 27.92 17.77
CA SER A 304 1.45 28.21 18.94
C SER A 304 2.77 28.91 18.58
N ILE A 305 3.31 28.66 17.37
CA ILE A 305 4.59 29.24 16.94
C ILE A 305 4.40 30.68 16.41
N GLY A 306 3.28 30.97 15.76
CA GLY A 306 2.99 32.28 15.18
C GLY A 306 3.92 32.64 14.04
N ASP A 307 4.95 33.45 14.27
CA ASP A 307 5.91 33.88 13.24
C ASP A 307 7.00 32.83 13.01
N LEU A 308 6.94 32.15 11.86
CA LEU A 308 7.90 31.10 11.47
C LEU A 308 9.34 31.64 11.22
N ASP A 309 9.51 32.93 10.98
CA ASP A 309 10.84 33.53 10.87
C ASP A 309 11.58 33.53 12.22
N GLN A 310 10.87 33.44 13.34
CA GLN A 310 11.46 33.31 14.66
C GLN A 310 11.95 31.89 14.98
N VAL A 311 11.60 30.90 14.23
CA VAL A 311 12.11 29.53 14.42
C VAL A 311 13.62 29.49 14.22
N ALA A 312 14.34 28.99 15.22
CA ALA A 312 15.78 28.71 15.14
C ALA A 312 16.03 27.26 14.68
N THR A 313 15.45 26.29 15.39
CA THR A 313 15.59 24.85 15.07
C THR A 313 14.28 24.11 15.33
N ILE A 314 14.09 22.98 14.65
CA ILE A 314 13.01 22.01 14.87
C ILE A 314 13.65 20.63 15.02
N VAL A 315 13.38 19.96 16.12
CA VAL A 315 13.86 18.60 16.38
C VAL A 315 12.66 17.68 16.57
N LEU A 316 12.59 16.62 15.77
CA LEU A 316 11.55 15.59 15.86
C LEU A 316 12.15 14.34 16.52
N HIS A 317 11.75 14.07 17.75
CA HIS A 317 12.08 12.84 18.48
C HIS A 317 11.12 11.75 18.06
N THR A 318 11.61 10.71 17.39
CA THR A 318 10.77 9.71 16.73
C THR A 318 11.40 8.32 16.76
N SER A 319 10.74 7.32 16.16
CA SER A 319 11.23 5.95 16.13
C SER A 319 12.50 5.79 15.27
N HIS A 320 13.27 4.73 15.54
CA HIS A 320 14.38 4.30 14.70
C HIS A 320 13.98 4.27 13.22
N HIS A 321 12.85 3.64 12.92
CA HIS A 321 12.38 3.47 11.54
C HIS A 321 12.15 4.82 10.85
N THR A 322 11.40 5.72 11.48
CA THR A 322 11.16 7.07 10.94
C THR A 322 12.46 7.85 10.75
N HIS A 323 13.35 7.82 11.76
CA HIS A 323 14.64 8.52 11.70
C HIS A 323 15.52 8.05 10.54
N TYR A 324 15.68 6.73 10.34
CA TYR A 324 16.59 6.17 9.34
C TYR A 324 15.96 5.97 7.94
N VAL A 325 14.64 6.00 7.81
CA VAL A 325 13.99 5.83 6.50
C VAL A 325 13.67 7.17 5.86
N ILE A 326 12.97 8.06 6.56
CA ILE A 326 12.50 9.33 6.00
C ILE A 326 13.09 10.56 6.68
N GLY A 327 13.84 10.39 7.78
CA GLY A 327 14.47 11.43 8.57
C GLY A 327 15.93 11.69 8.21
N THR A 328 16.58 12.53 9.04
CA THR A 328 18.00 12.91 8.86
C THR A 328 18.96 11.74 9.06
N GLY A 329 18.59 10.71 9.82
CA GLY A 329 19.37 9.50 10.01
C GLY A 329 19.55 8.64 8.75
N SER A 330 18.74 8.89 7.70
CA SER A 330 18.88 8.20 6.42
C SER A 330 20.22 8.50 5.72
N GLY A 331 20.86 9.64 6.02
CA GLY A 331 22.07 10.10 5.36
C GLY A 331 21.89 10.41 3.86
N ASP A 332 20.66 10.58 3.39
CA ASP A 332 20.32 10.81 1.99
C ASP A 332 20.20 12.32 1.70
N PRO A 333 21.15 12.93 0.99
CA PRO A 333 21.16 14.37 0.70
C PRO A 333 19.98 14.79 -0.20
N GLN A 334 19.41 13.89 -0.99
CA GLN A 334 18.29 14.20 -1.88
C GLN A 334 17.03 14.60 -1.10
N LYS A 335 16.95 14.24 0.20
CA LYS A 335 15.86 14.67 1.09
C LYS A 335 15.89 16.15 1.44
N PHE A 336 16.92 16.88 1.03
CA PHE A 336 17.06 18.33 1.16
C PHE A 336 17.25 19.04 -0.20
N ASP A 337 17.01 18.33 -1.29
CA ASP A 337 17.15 18.83 -2.65
C ASP A 337 15.80 19.33 -3.19
N PRO A 338 15.65 20.63 -3.50
CA PRO A 338 14.41 21.17 -4.06
C PRO A 338 14.12 20.68 -5.50
N ASP A 339 15.14 20.13 -6.21
CA ASP A 339 15.00 19.51 -7.51
C ASP A 339 14.68 18.00 -7.44
N ALA A 340 14.57 17.44 -6.23
CA ALA A 340 14.24 16.04 -6.04
C ALA A 340 12.84 15.70 -6.58
N SER A 341 12.70 14.45 -7.01
CA SER A 341 11.39 13.94 -7.46
C SER A 341 10.33 14.03 -6.36
N ARG A 342 9.05 14.13 -6.75
CA ARG A 342 7.94 14.05 -5.82
C ARG A 342 8.05 12.81 -4.91
N GLU A 343 8.44 11.69 -5.48
CA GLU A 343 8.60 10.40 -4.80
C GLU A 343 9.72 10.44 -3.75
N THR A 344 10.73 11.28 -3.94
CA THR A 344 11.77 11.54 -2.93
C THR A 344 11.28 12.51 -1.86
N LEU A 345 10.58 13.59 -2.24
CA LEU A 345 10.04 14.58 -1.31
C LEU A 345 8.96 13.97 -0.38
N ASP A 346 8.16 13.02 -0.86
CA ASP A 346 7.16 12.33 -0.02
C ASP A 346 7.79 11.37 1.01
N HIS A 347 9.10 11.14 0.90
CA HIS A 347 9.95 10.41 1.84
C HIS A 347 10.94 11.32 2.59
N SER A 348 10.71 12.63 2.61
CA SER A 348 11.48 13.60 3.39
C SER A 348 10.60 14.21 4.48
N VAL A 349 10.66 13.66 5.69
CA VAL A 349 9.89 14.22 6.81
C VAL A 349 10.26 15.66 7.13
N MET A 350 11.50 16.07 6.86
CA MET A 350 11.97 17.43 7.04
C MET A 350 11.24 18.40 6.11
N TYR A 351 11.09 18.02 4.82
CA TYR A 351 10.30 18.78 3.84
C TYR A 351 8.83 18.82 4.24
N ILE A 352 8.26 17.63 4.51
CA ILE A 352 6.84 17.46 4.81
C ILE A 352 6.44 18.29 6.04
N PHE A 353 7.22 18.22 7.12
CA PHE A 353 6.93 18.99 8.34
C PHE A 353 7.03 20.51 8.12
N ALA A 354 8.06 20.96 7.40
CA ALA A 354 8.23 22.37 7.08
C ALA A 354 7.07 22.94 6.25
N VAL A 355 6.66 22.21 5.20
CA VAL A 355 5.55 22.63 4.32
C VAL A 355 4.22 22.60 5.08
N ALA A 356 3.92 21.54 5.81
CA ALA A 356 2.71 21.44 6.61
C ALA A 356 2.62 22.55 7.67
N LEU A 357 3.75 22.89 8.29
CA LEU A 357 3.84 24.00 9.27
C LEU A 357 3.59 25.36 8.60
N GLN A 358 4.12 25.59 7.38
CA GLN A 358 3.93 26.85 6.65
C GLN A 358 2.49 27.02 6.15
N ASP A 359 1.93 25.97 5.53
CA ASP A 359 0.65 26.06 4.85
C ASP A 359 -0.55 25.84 5.79
N GLY A 360 -0.35 25.14 6.91
CA GLY A 360 -1.44 24.72 7.81
C GLY A 360 -2.38 23.69 7.18
N THR A 361 -2.02 23.15 6.02
CA THR A 361 -2.76 22.16 5.25
C THR A 361 -1.81 21.30 4.44
N TRP A 362 -2.33 20.20 3.84
CA TRP A 362 -1.57 19.34 2.95
C TRP A 362 -2.37 19.02 1.70
N HIS A 363 -1.73 19.05 0.54
CA HIS A 363 -2.38 18.76 -0.74
C HIS A 363 -1.47 17.90 -1.61
N HIS A 364 -2.01 16.85 -2.25
CA HIS A 364 -1.27 15.84 -3.01
C HIS A 364 -0.47 16.38 -4.22
N GLU A 365 -0.82 17.56 -4.74
CA GLU A 365 -0.08 18.23 -5.82
C GLU A 365 0.60 19.50 -5.34
N ARG A 366 -0.17 20.47 -4.79
CA ARG A 366 0.34 21.80 -4.44
C ARG A 366 1.47 21.75 -3.43
N SER A 367 1.41 20.83 -2.45
CA SER A 367 2.46 20.68 -1.46
C SER A 367 3.76 20.13 -2.03
N TYR A 368 3.74 19.54 -3.23
CA TYR A 368 4.90 18.98 -3.94
C TYR A 368 5.27 19.73 -5.22
N ALA A 369 4.58 20.84 -5.54
CA ALA A 369 4.86 21.61 -6.74
C ALA A 369 6.33 22.10 -6.73
N PRO A 370 7.05 22.10 -7.87
CA PRO A 370 8.42 22.60 -7.94
C PRO A 370 8.55 24.03 -7.37
N GLU A 371 7.59 24.90 -7.67
CA GLU A 371 7.55 26.28 -7.17
C GLU A 371 7.44 26.31 -5.63
N ARG A 372 6.76 25.31 -5.05
CA ARG A 372 6.61 25.19 -3.59
C ARG A 372 7.92 24.74 -2.94
N ALA A 373 8.61 23.77 -3.52
CA ALA A 373 9.88 23.25 -3.04
C ALA A 373 11.02 24.31 -3.15
N HIS A 374 10.99 25.15 -4.20
CA HIS A 374 12.00 26.19 -4.45
C HIS A 374 11.76 27.52 -3.71
N ARG A 375 10.69 27.66 -2.95
CA ARG A 375 10.48 28.88 -2.17
C ARG A 375 11.62 29.06 -1.16
N ALA A 376 12.20 30.26 -1.16
CA ALA A 376 13.34 30.57 -0.31
C ALA A 376 13.03 30.42 1.19
N ASP A 377 11.81 30.78 1.62
CA ASP A 377 11.33 30.61 2.99
C ASP A 377 11.13 29.13 3.35
N THR A 378 10.69 28.31 2.38
CA THR A 378 10.56 26.85 2.57
C THR A 378 11.92 26.19 2.74
N ILE A 379 12.87 26.46 1.84
CA ILE A 379 14.24 25.94 1.93
C ILE A 379 14.89 26.35 3.27
N LYS A 380 14.68 27.60 3.68
CA LYS A 380 15.19 28.11 4.97
C LYS A 380 14.61 27.37 6.17
N LEU A 381 13.29 27.10 6.19
CA LEU A 381 12.64 26.39 7.28
C LEU A 381 12.95 24.89 7.24
N TRP A 382 12.89 24.28 6.06
CA TRP A 382 13.20 22.87 5.84
C TRP A 382 14.57 22.46 6.39
N ARG A 383 15.59 23.27 6.13
CA ARG A 383 16.96 23.04 6.64
C ARG A 383 17.12 23.17 8.16
N LYS A 384 16.10 23.66 8.87
CA LYS A 384 16.09 23.75 10.33
C LYS A 384 15.46 22.52 10.98
N VAL A 385 14.83 21.64 10.18
CA VAL A 385 14.18 20.42 10.68
C VAL A 385 15.20 19.29 10.69
N SER A 386 15.30 18.63 11.84
CA SER A 386 16.09 17.41 12.01
C SER A 386 15.28 16.37 12.77
N THR A 387 15.71 15.12 12.69
CA THR A 387 15.13 14.03 13.47
C THR A 387 16.18 13.44 14.41
N VAL A 388 15.72 12.90 15.53
CA VAL A 388 16.54 12.15 16.49
C VAL A 388 15.79 10.86 16.83
N GLU A 389 16.52 9.74 16.84
CA GLU A 389 15.97 8.49 17.33
C GLU A 389 15.74 8.61 18.86
N ASP A 390 14.54 8.24 19.28
CA ASP A 390 14.16 8.14 20.68
C ASP A 390 13.77 6.68 20.97
N PRO A 391 14.46 6.01 21.93
CA PRO A 391 14.20 4.59 22.25
C PRO A 391 12.76 4.29 22.65
N GLU A 392 12.07 5.25 23.32
CA GLU A 392 10.68 5.06 23.72
C GLU A 392 9.74 5.04 22.49
N TRP A 393 9.97 5.93 21.52
CA TRP A 393 9.23 5.91 20.26
C TRP A 393 9.53 4.66 19.45
N THR A 394 10.77 4.14 19.46
CA THR A 394 11.14 2.87 18.83
C THR A 394 10.44 1.70 19.51
N ARG A 395 10.39 1.64 20.83
CA ARG A 395 9.65 0.63 21.58
C ARG A 395 8.16 0.65 21.24
N ARG A 396 7.56 1.82 21.21
CA ARG A 396 6.13 2.01 20.89
C ARG A 396 5.82 1.63 19.44
N TYR A 397 6.71 1.93 18.49
CA TYR A 397 6.53 1.54 17.09
C TYR A 397 6.37 0.01 16.95
N HIS A 398 7.15 -0.76 17.69
CA HIS A 398 7.14 -2.22 17.66
C HIS A 398 6.21 -2.88 18.69
N SER A 399 5.47 -2.10 19.47
CA SER A 399 4.55 -2.68 20.46
C SER A 399 3.51 -3.60 19.81
N SER A 400 3.24 -4.73 20.43
CA SER A 400 2.14 -5.61 20.05
C SER A 400 0.79 -5.13 20.61
N ASP A 401 0.80 -4.23 21.61
CA ASP A 401 -0.39 -3.59 22.13
C ASP A 401 -0.79 -2.43 21.23
N PRO A 402 -1.95 -2.49 20.55
CA PRO A 402 -2.41 -1.40 19.70
C PRO A 402 -2.54 -0.05 20.43
N ALA A 403 -2.86 -0.06 21.72
CA ALA A 403 -3.00 1.15 22.51
C ALA A 403 -1.67 1.86 22.80
N GLU A 404 -0.55 1.10 22.79
CA GLU A 404 0.79 1.66 22.95
C GLU A 404 1.43 2.06 21.62
N LYS A 405 0.98 1.53 20.49
CA LYS A 405 1.58 1.79 19.16
C LYS A 405 1.66 3.28 18.88
N ALA A 406 2.79 3.71 18.34
CA ALA A 406 3.01 5.09 17.93
C ALA A 406 3.87 5.17 16.67
N PHE A 407 3.41 5.98 15.71
CA PHE A 407 4.08 6.21 14.42
C PHE A 407 4.43 7.69 14.23
N GLY A 408 4.22 8.52 15.25
CA GLY A 408 4.44 9.95 15.23
C GLY A 408 5.75 10.37 15.87
N ALA A 409 5.72 11.52 16.54
CA ALA A 409 6.88 12.10 17.19
C ALA A 409 6.49 13.08 18.30
N ARG A 410 7.48 13.42 19.12
CA ARG A 410 7.52 14.64 19.94
C ARG A 410 8.36 15.67 19.18
N ALA A 411 7.78 16.83 18.92
CA ALA A 411 8.46 17.93 18.24
C ALA A 411 8.88 19.00 19.25
N GLU A 412 10.13 19.46 19.14
CA GLU A 412 10.66 20.61 19.88
C GLU A 412 11.02 21.72 18.89
N VAL A 413 10.35 22.86 19.01
CA VAL A 413 10.61 24.06 18.21
C VAL A 413 11.27 25.09 19.10
N THR A 414 12.54 25.39 18.84
CA THR A 414 13.27 26.45 19.54
C THR A 414 13.18 27.75 18.74
N LEU A 415 12.72 28.82 19.39
CA LEU A 415 12.67 30.15 18.81
C LEU A 415 14.00 30.88 19.00
N LYS A 416 14.26 31.93 18.21
CA LYS A 416 15.48 32.76 18.31
C LYS A 416 15.66 33.47 19.65
N ASN A 417 14.56 33.67 20.38
CA ASN A 417 14.58 34.23 21.72
C ASN A 417 14.92 33.21 22.82
N GLY A 418 15.12 31.93 22.45
CA GLY A 418 15.41 30.84 23.36
C GLY A 418 14.16 30.13 23.91
N GLU A 419 12.96 30.56 23.58
CA GLU A 419 11.72 29.87 23.94
C GLU A 419 11.63 28.54 23.21
N VAL A 420 11.16 27.49 23.91
CA VAL A 420 10.97 26.15 23.37
C VAL A 420 9.49 25.79 23.43
N ILE A 421 8.91 25.47 22.26
CA ILE A 421 7.53 25.01 22.12
C ILE A 421 7.58 23.52 21.88
N VAL A 422 6.89 22.74 22.70
CA VAL A 422 6.87 21.27 22.63
C VAL A 422 5.44 20.78 22.43
N ASP A 423 5.25 19.84 21.54
CA ASP A 423 4.01 19.10 21.35
C ASP A 423 4.30 17.70 20.81
N GLU A 424 3.37 16.76 21.00
CA GLU A 424 3.55 15.37 20.54
C GLU A 424 2.26 14.74 20.05
N ILE A 425 2.40 13.77 19.16
CA ILE A 425 1.28 12.99 18.62
C ILE A 425 1.74 11.53 18.42
N ALA A 426 0.97 10.58 18.94
CA ALA A 426 1.30 9.16 18.83
C ALA A 426 0.93 8.58 17.46
N VAL A 427 -0.28 8.86 17.00
CA VAL A 427 -0.83 8.36 15.72
C VAL A 427 -1.52 9.50 14.99
N ALA A 428 -1.65 9.36 13.67
CA ALA A 428 -2.37 10.32 12.84
C ALA A 428 -3.84 10.47 13.28
N ASP A 429 -4.43 11.63 13.05
CA ASP A 429 -5.84 11.88 13.37
C ASP A 429 -6.78 10.85 12.71
N ALA A 430 -6.47 10.42 11.48
CA ALA A 430 -7.25 9.45 10.71
C ALA A 430 -7.04 7.98 11.15
N HIS A 431 -6.05 7.71 12.01
CA HIS A 431 -5.80 6.36 12.53
C HIS A 431 -7.00 5.85 13.35
N PRO A 432 -7.28 4.52 13.42
CA PRO A 432 -8.37 3.97 14.24
C PRO A 432 -8.36 4.43 15.71
N LEU A 433 -7.18 4.74 16.26
CA LEU A 433 -7.00 5.29 17.61
C LEU A 433 -6.68 6.80 17.61
N GLY A 434 -6.84 7.48 16.49
CA GLY A 434 -6.60 8.91 16.33
C GLY A 434 -7.78 9.78 16.75
N ALA A 435 -7.63 11.10 16.63
CA ALA A 435 -8.66 12.06 17.03
C ALA A 435 -9.90 12.07 16.10
N ARG A 436 -9.74 11.62 14.86
CA ARG A 436 -10.80 11.58 13.82
C ARG A 436 -10.72 10.30 12.99
N PRO A 437 -10.95 9.11 13.58
CA PRO A 437 -10.88 7.85 12.85
C PRO A 437 -11.69 7.88 11.56
N PHE A 438 -11.15 7.29 10.48
CA PHE A 438 -11.88 7.22 9.23
C PHE A 438 -13.01 6.19 9.30
N GLU A 439 -14.22 6.67 9.08
CA GLU A 439 -15.45 5.90 8.85
C GLU A 439 -15.90 6.05 7.40
N ARG A 440 -16.98 5.41 6.98
CA ARG A 440 -17.53 5.48 5.62
C ARG A 440 -17.63 6.92 5.11
N LYS A 441 -18.09 7.84 5.94
CA LYS A 441 -18.25 9.25 5.58
C LYS A 441 -16.93 9.89 5.14
N GLN A 442 -15.83 9.60 5.84
CA GLN A 442 -14.52 10.15 5.52
C GLN A 442 -13.94 9.55 4.23
N TYR A 443 -14.15 8.23 3.97
CA TYR A 443 -13.77 7.62 2.70
C TYR A 443 -14.53 8.23 1.52
N ILE A 444 -15.85 8.43 1.66
CA ILE A 444 -16.65 9.12 0.63
C ILE A 444 -16.18 10.56 0.46
N GLY A 445 -15.91 11.29 1.54
CA GLY A 445 -15.38 12.66 1.49
C GLY A 445 -14.06 12.74 0.75
N LYS A 446 -13.10 11.85 1.06
CA LYS A 446 -11.81 11.74 0.36
C LYS A 446 -12.01 11.44 -1.13
N PHE A 447 -12.92 10.50 -1.47
CA PHE A 447 -13.22 10.21 -2.88
C PHE A 447 -13.78 11.43 -3.60
N THR A 448 -14.76 12.13 -3.01
CA THR A 448 -15.37 13.31 -3.61
C THR A 448 -14.34 14.43 -3.83
N GLU A 449 -13.48 14.69 -2.83
CA GLU A 449 -12.42 15.69 -2.94
C GLU A 449 -11.41 15.35 -4.03
N LEU A 450 -10.91 14.10 -4.06
CA LEU A 450 -9.88 13.67 -5.02
C LEU A 450 -10.44 13.45 -6.44
N ALA A 451 -11.73 13.26 -6.58
CA ALA A 451 -12.42 13.13 -7.86
C ALA A 451 -12.89 14.49 -8.43
N GLU A 452 -12.80 15.60 -7.65
CA GLU A 452 -13.23 16.91 -8.09
C GLU A 452 -12.51 17.35 -9.38
N GLY A 453 -13.28 17.78 -10.38
CA GLY A 453 -12.73 18.17 -11.68
C GLY A 453 -12.23 17.01 -12.57
N VAL A 454 -12.16 15.79 -12.06
CA VAL A 454 -11.69 14.59 -12.78
C VAL A 454 -12.86 13.68 -13.17
N VAL A 455 -13.74 13.42 -12.22
CA VAL A 455 -14.90 12.54 -12.38
C VAL A 455 -16.18 13.36 -12.18
N SER A 456 -17.13 13.25 -13.11
CA SER A 456 -18.39 14.00 -12.99
C SER A 456 -19.19 13.58 -11.75
N ASP A 457 -19.96 14.50 -11.15
CA ASP A 457 -20.82 14.21 -9.99
C ASP A 457 -21.79 13.05 -10.23
N THR A 458 -22.27 12.89 -11.45
CA THR A 458 -23.15 11.78 -11.82
C THR A 458 -22.42 10.45 -11.76
N GLU A 459 -21.20 10.42 -12.26
CA GLU A 459 -20.36 9.21 -12.24
C GLU A 459 -19.89 8.89 -10.81
N GLN A 460 -19.54 9.89 -10.01
CA GLN A 460 -19.22 9.70 -8.59
C GLN A 460 -20.39 9.03 -7.84
N ARG A 461 -21.61 9.54 -8.02
CA ARG A 461 -22.82 8.94 -7.41
C ARG A 461 -23.08 7.52 -7.91
N ARG A 462 -22.93 7.28 -9.23
CA ARG A 462 -23.10 5.93 -9.82
C ARG A 462 -22.12 4.94 -9.19
N PHE A 463 -20.82 5.31 -9.12
CA PHE A 463 -19.77 4.46 -8.53
C PHE A 463 -20.05 4.18 -7.06
N LEU A 464 -20.30 5.20 -6.25
CA LEU A 464 -20.59 5.04 -4.81
C LEU A 464 -21.78 4.13 -4.59
N SER A 465 -22.87 4.30 -5.35
CA SER A 465 -24.04 3.41 -5.27
C SER A 465 -23.69 1.95 -5.64
N ALA A 466 -22.84 1.74 -6.64
CA ALA A 466 -22.42 0.40 -7.04
C ALA A 466 -21.54 -0.28 -5.98
N VAL A 467 -20.57 0.45 -5.44
CA VAL A 467 -19.65 -0.13 -4.43
C VAL A 467 -20.34 -0.37 -3.09
N GLU A 468 -21.32 0.46 -2.70
CA GLU A 468 -22.13 0.25 -1.49
C GLU A 468 -23.04 -0.98 -1.61
N ALA A 469 -23.45 -1.33 -2.82
CA ALA A 469 -24.24 -2.52 -3.11
C ALA A 469 -23.36 -3.76 -3.43
N LEU A 470 -22.07 -3.74 -3.18
CA LEU A 470 -21.09 -4.70 -3.68
C LEU A 470 -21.47 -6.16 -3.42
N SER A 471 -21.83 -6.53 -2.18
CA SER A 471 -22.17 -7.92 -1.83
C SER A 471 -23.37 -8.46 -2.61
N GLY A 472 -24.28 -7.57 -3.03
CA GLY A 472 -25.46 -7.91 -3.85
C GLY A 472 -25.21 -7.90 -5.35
N LEU A 473 -24.03 -7.46 -5.83
CA LEU A 473 -23.73 -7.47 -7.25
C LEU A 473 -23.60 -8.89 -7.79
N ARG A 474 -24.45 -9.20 -8.78
CA ARG A 474 -24.47 -10.52 -9.42
C ARG A 474 -23.26 -10.74 -10.32
N ALA A 475 -23.04 -11.98 -10.70
CA ALA A 475 -22.10 -12.38 -11.74
C ALA A 475 -22.23 -11.50 -12.99
N GLY A 476 -21.09 -11.00 -13.50
CA GLY A 476 -21.03 -10.10 -14.65
C GLY A 476 -21.32 -8.61 -14.36
N ALA A 477 -21.71 -8.22 -13.13
CA ALA A 477 -22.06 -6.84 -12.81
C ALA A 477 -20.88 -5.98 -12.29
N LEU A 478 -19.72 -6.57 -12.04
CA LEU A 478 -18.56 -5.86 -11.43
C LEU A 478 -17.90 -4.82 -12.35
N GLY A 479 -18.27 -4.75 -13.62
CA GLY A 479 -17.92 -3.61 -14.48
C GLY A 479 -18.38 -2.26 -13.92
N ALA A 480 -19.41 -2.27 -13.06
CA ALA A 480 -19.90 -1.08 -12.34
C ALA A 480 -18.88 -0.48 -11.36
N LEU A 481 -17.84 -1.22 -10.97
CA LEU A 481 -16.74 -0.72 -10.13
C LEU A 481 -15.71 0.11 -10.92
N ASN A 482 -15.78 0.15 -12.25
CA ASN A 482 -14.96 1.05 -13.05
C ASN A 482 -15.47 2.50 -12.92
N ILE A 483 -14.55 3.46 -13.03
CA ILE A 483 -14.85 4.90 -13.02
C ILE A 483 -14.52 5.46 -14.38
N ALA A 484 -15.49 6.17 -14.98
CA ALA A 484 -15.26 6.93 -16.20
C ALA A 484 -14.65 8.31 -15.87
N VAL A 485 -13.59 8.66 -16.56
CA VAL A 485 -12.97 9.99 -16.52
C VAL A 485 -13.32 10.74 -17.81
N GLY A 486 -13.60 12.04 -17.71
CA GLY A 486 -13.91 12.85 -18.90
C GLY A 486 -12.75 12.83 -19.91
N PRO A 487 -13.02 12.67 -21.21
CA PRO A 487 -11.95 12.62 -22.23
C PRO A 487 -11.04 13.87 -22.17
N LEU A 488 -11.62 15.05 -22.01
CA LEU A 488 -10.87 16.30 -21.89
C LEU A 488 -9.91 16.33 -20.70
N VAL A 489 -10.20 15.58 -19.62
CA VAL A 489 -9.29 15.46 -18.49
C VAL A 489 -8.11 14.58 -18.88
N LEU A 490 -8.36 13.42 -19.50
CA LEU A 490 -7.30 12.52 -19.93
C LEU A 490 -6.38 13.13 -21.00
N ASP A 491 -6.89 14.05 -21.82
CA ASP A 491 -6.10 14.79 -22.82
C ASP A 491 -5.06 15.72 -22.17
N THR A 492 -5.20 16.04 -20.88
CA THR A 492 -4.20 16.82 -20.13
C THR A 492 -3.00 15.97 -19.69
N ALA A 493 -3.09 14.65 -19.79
CA ALA A 493 -1.96 13.77 -19.47
C ALA A 493 -0.78 14.01 -20.45
N PRO A 494 0.47 13.82 -19.98
CA PRO A 494 1.62 13.95 -20.85
C PRO A 494 1.54 12.99 -22.05
N THR A 495 1.97 13.46 -23.22
CA THR A 495 2.15 12.61 -24.40
C THR A 495 3.15 11.47 -24.10
N ILE A 496 2.75 10.25 -24.35
CA ILE A 496 3.58 9.07 -24.12
C ILE A 496 4.21 8.66 -25.45
N PRO A 497 5.55 8.58 -25.53
CA PRO A 497 6.23 8.04 -26.70
C PRO A 497 5.78 6.60 -26.98
N PRO A 498 5.78 6.15 -28.26
CA PRO A 498 5.46 4.78 -28.59
C PRO A 498 6.46 3.81 -27.96
N GLY A 499 5.95 2.68 -27.45
CA GLY A 499 6.74 1.55 -26.95
C GLY A 499 6.87 0.43 -27.99
N ILE A 500 7.02 -0.80 -27.49
CA ILE A 500 7.02 -2.01 -28.32
C ILE A 500 5.58 -2.41 -28.71
N PHE A 501 4.62 -2.12 -27.86
CA PHE A 501 3.21 -2.47 -28.03
C PHE A 501 2.40 -1.32 -28.60
#